data_b9609e25c6f1fb60c165fde83520ad20
#
_entry.id   b9609e25c6f1fb60c165fde83520ad20
#
_cell.length_a   1.000
_cell.length_b   1.000
_cell.length_c   1.000
_cell.angle_alpha   90.00
_cell.angle_beta   90.00
_cell.angle_gamma   90.00
#
_symmetry.space_group_name_H-M   'P 1'
#
loop_
_entity.id
_entity.type
_entity.pdbx_description
1 polymer ?
#
loop_
_entity_poly.entity_id
_entity_poly.type
_entity_poly.pdbx_seq_one_letter_code
_entity_poly.pdbx_strand_id
1 'polypeptide(L)'
;MQKKKVLVFLAKAFEIMEFSVFIDVLGWARNDYGHNLFVDTCGFTDIVVSTFNVPVIVDKTIGEINVDEYDALAIPGGFGEFGFYEEAYDERFLKLIKEFNAKGKIIASICSAALPLGKSGVLKNRKATTYHLKNGYWQEKLKEFGVNVVNEPIVVDGNIITSYCPETASNVAFELLKNTDFRRRNGSNKKSYGILRKMLTKLLEVKL
;
A
#
# COMPACT_ATOMS: atom_id res chain seq x y z
N MET A 1 18.63 -0.75 -15.94
CA MET A 1 17.53 -1.41 -15.23
C MET A 1 16.21 -0.98 -15.84
N GLN A 2 15.23 -1.88 -15.98
CA GLN A 2 13.90 -1.49 -16.47
C GLN A 2 13.26 -0.54 -15.45
N LYS A 3 12.67 0.57 -15.94
CA LYS A 3 11.92 1.53 -15.12
C LYS A 3 10.75 0.82 -14.44
N LYS A 4 10.59 1.02 -13.13
CA LYS A 4 9.48 0.55 -12.32
C LYS A 4 8.65 1.73 -11.84
N LYS A 5 7.34 1.57 -11.76
CA LYS A 5 6.45 2.62 -11.35
C LYS A 5 5.40 2.11 -10.36
N VAL A 6 5.27 2.80 -9.24
CA VAL A 6 4.30 2.52 -8.19
C VAL A 6 3.25 3.62 -8.17
N LEU A 7 1.99 3.24 -8.18
CA LEU A 7 0.88 4.14 -7.93
C LEU A 7 0.54 4.13 -6.44
N VAL A 8 0.56 5.27 -5.78
CA VAL A 8 0.06 5.41 -4.40
C VAL A 8 -1.31 6.09 -4.46
N PHE A 9 -2.37 5.35 -4.17
CA PHE A 9 -3.72 5.87 -4.19
C PHE A 9 -4.12 6.41 -2.82
N LEU A 10 -4.56 7.66 -2.78
CA LEU A 10 -5.03 8.36 -1.60
C LEU A 10 -6.55 8.54 -1.68
N ALA A 11 -7.29 7.86 -0.82
CA ALA A 11 -8.68 8.18 -0.57
C ALA A 11 -8.76 9.33 0.46
N LYS A 12 -9.86 10.09 0.46
CA LYS A 12 -10.18 11.06 1.50
C LYS A 12 -9.92 10.48 2.89
N ALA A 13 -9.41 11.29 3.81
CA ALA A 13 -9.09 10.90 5.18
C ALA A 13 -8.07 9.75 5.28
N PHE A 14 -7.14 9.65 4.32
CA PHE A 14 -6.03 8.71 4.41
C PHE A 14 -5.11 9.00 5.61
N GLU A 15 -4.39 7.98 6.08
CA GLU A 15 -3.44 8.11 7.20
C GLU A 15 -2.06 8.54 6.70
N ILE A 16 -1.57 9.68 7.22
CA ILE A 16 -0.30 10.30 6.79
C ILE A 16 0.90 9.39 7.04
N MET A 17 0.98 8.73 8.21
CA MET A 17 2.11 7.85 8.53
C MET A 17 2.19 6.64 7.59
N GLU A 18 1.05 6.18 7.10
CA GLU A 18 0.98 5.06 6.17
C GLU A 18 1.29 5.49 4.74
N PHE A 19 0.93 6.71 4.38
CA PHE A 19 1.27 7.32 3.09
C PHE A 19 2.76 7.65 2.99
N SER A 20 3.28 8.39 3.97
CA SER A 20 4.65 8.93 3.92
C SER A 20 5.72 7.85 3.78
N VAL A 21 5.52 6.69 4.39
CA VAL A 21 6.51 5.59 4.30
C VAL A 21 6.64 5.03 2.88
N PHE A 22 5.57 5.02 2.09
CA PHE A 22 5.69 4.62 0.69
C PHE A 22 6.53 5.61 -0.09
N ILE A 23 6.32 6.93 0.14
CA ILE A 23 7.10 7.98 -0.51
C ILE A 23 8.57 7.90 -0.10
N ASP A 24 8.84 7.83 1.20
CA ASP A 24 10.20 7.85 1.74
C ASP A 24 10.98 6.60 1.37
N VAL A 25 10.45 5.41 1.62
CA VAL A 25 11.17 4.14 1.34
C VAL A 25 11.48 4.01 -0.15
N LEU A 26 10.52 4.33 -1.02
CA LEU A 26 10.72 4.22 -2.46
C LEU A 26 11.60 5.35 -3.00
N GLY A 27 11.49 6.56 -2.43
CA GLY A 27 12.34 7.71 -2.74
C GLY A 27 13.80 7.46 -2.38
N TRP A 28 14.09 6.98 -1.17
CA TRP A 28 15.44 6.60 -0.74
C TRP A 28 16.01 5.45 -1.57
N ALA A 29 15.19 4.44 -1.89
CA ALA A 29 15.62 3.34 -2.76
C ALA A 29 16.10 3.87 -4.12
N ARG A 30 15.40 4.84 -4.69
CA ARG A 30 15.79 5.47 -5.95
C ARG A 30 17.04 6.32 -5.82
N ASN A 31 17.06 7.25 -4.85
CA ASN A 31 18.08 8.30 -4.80
C ASN A 31 19.43 7.77 -4.32
N ASP A 32 19.44 6.92 -3.29
CA ASP A 32 20.67 6.51 -2.61
C ASP A 32 21.12 5.09 -2.98
N TYR A 33 20.19 4.25 -3.49
CA TYR A 33 20.49 2.85 -3.77
C TYR A 33 20.36 2.48 -5.26
N GLY A 34 20.10 3.47 -6.11
CA GLY A 34 20.16 3.31 -7.57
C GLY A 34 19.03 2.45 -8.15
N HIS A 35 17.90 2.28 -7.43
CA HIS A 35 16.73 1.61 -7.98
C HIS A 35 16.08 2.50 -9.05
N ASN A 36 15.79 1.96 -10.23
CA ASN A 36 15.08 2.69 -11.28
C ASN A 36 13.56 2.67 -11.03
N LEU A 37 13.15 3.30 -9.93
CA LEU A 37 11.81 3.26 -9.37
C LEU A 37 11.22 4.67 -9.29
N PHE A 38 9.95 4.81 -9.66
CA PHE A 38 9.21 6.06 -9.65
C PHE A 38 7.87 5.88 -8.94
N VAL A 39 7.38 6.94 -8.34
CA VAL A 39 6.10 6.95 -7.64
C VAL A 39 5.26 8.05 -8.26
N ASP A 40 4.00 7.73 -8.56
CA ASP A 40 2.95 8.72 -8.79
C ASP A 40 1.92 8.60 -7.66
N THR A 41 1.44 9.72 -7.19
CA THR A 41 0.30 9.81 -6.27
C THR A 41 -1.00 10.00 -7.05
N CYS A 42 -2.10 9.44 -6.54
CA CYS A 42 -3.40 9.50 -7.20
C CYS A 42 -4.53 9.69 -6.19
N GLY A 43 -5.54 10.42 -6.57
CA GLY A 43 -6.77 10.60 -5.79
C GLY A 43 -7.99 10.74 -6.69
N PHE A 44 -9.15 11.04 -6.09
CA PHE A 44 -10.35 11.39 -6.86
C PHE A 44 -10.34 12.83 -7.34
N THR A 45 -9.60 13.69 -6.66
CA THR A 45 -9.42 15.11 -6.94
C THR A 45 -7.93 15.46 -6.86
N ASP A 46 -7.53 16.61 -7.40
CA ASP A 46 -6.13 17.09 -7.41
C ASP A 46 -5.56 17.32 -6.00
N ILE A 47 -6.42 17.55 -5.01
CA ILE A 47 -6.06 17.74 -3.61
C ILE A 47 -6.85 16.74 -2.78
N VAL A 48 -6.13 15.88 -2.05
CA VAL A 48 -6.72 14.91 -1.11
C VAL A 48 -6.35 15.30 0.31
N VAL A 49 -7.34 15.36 1.19
CA VAL A 49 -7.14 15.75 2.59
C VAL A 49 -7.05 14.51 3.47
N SER A 50 -5.99 14.43 4.28
CA SER A 50 -5.74 13.33 5.22
C SER A 50 -6.69 13.35 6.42
N THR A 51 -6.65 12.30 7.24
CA THR A 51 -7.41 12.18 8.49
C THR A 51 -7.27 13.42 9.40
N PHE A 52 -6.06 14.00 9.50
CA PHE A 52 -5.79 15.15 10.37
C PHE A 52 -5.61 16.46 9.59
N ASN A 53 -6.39 16.62 8.52
CA ASN A 53 -6.50 17.86 7.74
C ASN A 53 -5.21 18.33 7.06
N VAL A 54 -4.30 17.43 6.72
CA VAL A 54 -3.14 17.77 5.88
C VAL A 54 -3.51 17.56 4.42
N PRO A 55 -3.53 18.63 3.59
CA PRO A 55 -3.80 18.50 2.18
C PRO A 55 -2.56 17.98 1.43
N VAL A 56 -2.76 17.07 0.49
CA VAL A 56 -1.74 16.58 -0.43
C VAL A 56 -2.20 16.83 -1.85
N ILE A 57 -1.38 17.50 -2.64
CA ILE A 57 -1.56 17.62 -4.09
C ILE A 57 -1.08 16.31 -4.72
N VAL A 58 -1.94 15.65 -5.48
CA VAL A 58 -1.59 14.39 -6.16
C VAL A 58 -1.13 14.64 -7.58
N ASP A 59 -0.36 13.71 -8.15
CA ASP A 59 0.16 13.83 -9.51
C ASP A 59 -0.92 13.58 -10.56
N LYS A 60 -1.94 12.77 -10.23
CA LYS A 60 -3.01 12.37 -11.15
C LYS A 60 -4.33 12.15 -10.42
N THR A 61 -5.42 12.31 -11.14
CA THR A 61 -6.74 11.83 -10.71
C THR A 61 -6.99 10.40 -11.19
N ILE A 62 -7.92 9.70 -10.56
CA ILE A 62 -8.21 8.29 -10.87
C ILE A 62 -8.64 8.09 -12.33
N GLY A 63 -9.27 9.09 -12.95
CA GLY A 63 -9.69 9.05 -14.35
C GLY A 63 -8.54 9.06 -15.36
N GLU A 64 -7.34 9.46 -14.94
CA GLU A 64 -6.14 9.56 -15.78
C GLU A 64 -5.25 8.32 -15.70
N ILE A 65 -5.62 7.32 -14.86
CA ILE A 65 -4.77 6.17 -14.60
C ILE A 65 -4.91 5.13 -15.71
N ASN A 66 -3.78 4.87 -16.37
CA ASN A 66 -3.60 3.67 -17.19
C ASN A 66 -2.79 2.64 -16.39
N VAL A 67 -3.44 1.56 -15.96
CA VAL A 67 -2.83 0.51 -15.12
C VAL A 67 -1.60 -0.10 -15.77
N ASP A 68 -1.51 -0.12 -17.11
CA ASP A 68 -0.36 -0.72 -17.81
C ASP A 68 0.96 0.01 -17.56
N GLU A 69 0.90 1.29 -17.18
CA GLU A 69 2.08 2.09 -16.86
C GLU A 69 2.71 1.76 -15.50
N TYR A 70 2.01 1.03 -14.64
CA TYR A 70 2.42 0.77 -13.26
C TYR A 70 2.77 -0.70 -13.03
N ASP A 71 3.69 -0.94 -12.10
CA ASP A 71 4.08 -2.28 -11.64
C ASP A 71 3.39 -2.66 -10.32
N ALA A 72 2.98 -1.67 -9.54
CA ALA A 72 2.35 -1.88 -8.24
C ALA A 72 1.37 -0.77 -7.88
N LEU A 73 0.43 -1.11 -7.00
CA LEU A 73 -0.50 -0.21 -6.31
C LEU A 73 -0.22 -0.26 -4.81
N ALA A 74 -0.04 0.89 -4.18
CA ALA A 74 0.09 1.05 -2.74
C ALA A 74 -1.10 1.87 -2.20
N ILE A 75 -1.67 1.43 -1.07
CA ILE A 75 -2.89 2.01 -0.51
C ILE A 75 -2.71 2.20 0.99
N PRO A 76 -2.50 3.42 1.47
CA PRO A 76 -2.60 3.73 2.89
C PRO A 76 -4.05 3.58 3.35
N GLY A 77 -4.25 3.17 4.59
CA GLY A 77 -5.58 3.19 5.21
C GLY A 77 -6.03 4.58 5.59
N GLY A 78 -7.08 4.64 6.37
CA GLY A 78 -7.66 5.89 6.83
C GLY A 78 -8.81 5.63 7.80
N PHE A 79 -9.44 6.69 8.25
CA PHE A 79 -10.47 6.61 9.29
C PHE A 79 -11.87 6.82 8.70
N GLY A 80 -12.75 5.85 8.93
CA GLY A 80 -14.15 5.89 8.49
C GLY A 80 -14.92 7.08 9.04
N GLU A 81 -14.61 7.48 10.29
CA GLU A 81 -15.23 8.63 10.95
C GLU A 81 -14.98 9.96 10.21
N PHE A 82 -13.92 10.04 9.39
CA PHE A 82 -13.57 11.20 8.57
C PHE A 82 -13.88 11.04 7.08
N GLY A 83 -14.60 9.97 6.72
CA GLY A 83 -15.09 9.75 5.36
C GLY A 83 -14.20 8.88 4.47
N PHE A 84 -13.23 8.15 5.00
CA PHE A 84 -12.34 7.28 4.22
C PHE A 84 -13.10 6.33 3.29
N TYR A 85 -14.16 5.67 3.78
CA TYR A 85 -14.91 4.69 2.99
C TYR A 85 -15.83 5.29 1.94
N GLU A 86 -16.09 6.61 1.97
CA GLU A 86 -16.84 7.29 0.90
C GLU A 86 -16.12 7.12 -0.46
N GLU A 87 -14.79 7.23 -0.45
CA GLU A 87 -13.95 7.06 -1.65
C GLU A 87 -13.35 5.66 -1.76
N ALA A 88 -12.91 5.06 -0.64
CA ALA A 88 -12.32 3.73 -0.66
C ALA A 88 -13.28 2.63 -1.17
N TYR A 89 -14.59 2.86 -1.10
CA TYR A 89 -15.61 1.96 -1.63
C TYR A 89 -16.25 2.45 -2.95
N ASP A 90 -15.75 3.55 -3.55
CA ASP A 90 -16.19 3.99 -4.86
C ASP A 90 -15.88 2.93 -5.94
N GLU A 91 -16.85 2.66 -6.81
CA GLU A 91 -16.73 1.61 -7.83
C GLU A 91 -15.55 1.84 -8.79
N ARG A 92 -15.14 3.09 -9.04
CA ARG A 92 -13.95 3.39 -9.87
C ARG A 92 -12.68 2.88 -9.20
N PHE A 93 -12.56 3.05 -7.87
CA PHE A 93 -11.42 2.55 -7.12
C PHE A 93 -11.46 1.02 -6.99
N LEU A 94 -12.62 0.43 -6.71
CA LEU A 94 -12.77 -1.03 -6.67
C LEU A 94 -12.42 -1.67 -8.03
N LYS A 95 -12.78 -1.00 -9.14
CA LYS A 95 -12.39 -1.44 -10.50
C LYS A 95 -10.89 -1.36 -10.70
N LEU A 96 -10.24 -0.27 -10.27
CA LEU A 96 -8.79 -0.08 -10.33
C LEU A 96 -8.07 -1.23 -9.60
N ILE A 97 -8.49 -1.56 -8.37
CA ILE A 97 -7.95 -2.70 -7.59
C ILE A 97 -8.07 -4.01 -8.37
N LYS A 98 -9.26 -4.30 -8.91
CA LYS A 98 -9.51 -5.51 -9.72
C LYS A 98 -8.57 -5.59 -10.93
N GLU A 99 -8.36 -4.47 -11.61
CA GLU A 99 -7.50 -4.42 -12.79
C GLU A 99 -6.02 -4.69 -12.46
N PHE A 100 -5.49 -4.07 -11.39
CA PHE A 100 -4.14 -4.38 -10.90
C PHE A 100 -3.99 -5.86 -10.57
N ASN A 101 -4.97 -6.44 -9.85
CA ASN A 101 -4.94 -7.85 -9.49
C ASN A 101 -5.03 -8.78 -10.72
N ALA A 102 -5.92 -8.49 -11.67
CA ALA A 102 -6.09 -9.28 -12.89
C ALA A 102 -4.82 -9.32 -13.75
N LYS A 103 -4.05 -8.24 -13.76
CA LYS A 103 -2.74 -8.15 -14.43
C LYS A 103 -1.59 -8.73 -13.59
N GLY A 104 -1.87 -9.34 -12.42
CA GLY A 104 -0.86 -9.92 -11.53
C GLY A 104 0.11 -8.91 -10.93
N LYS A 105 -0.24 -7.62 -10.95
CA LYS A 105 0.58 -6.54 -10.38
C LYS A 105 0.52 -6.57 -8.86
N ILE A 106 1.56 -6.05 -8.21
CA ILE A 106 1.62 -6.02 -6.74
C ILE A 106 0.60 -5.03 -6.19
N ILE A 107 -0.10 -5.44 -5.13
CA ILE A 107 -0.98 -4.55 -4.37
C ILE A 107 -0.52 -4.59 -2.91
N ALA A 108 -0.19 -3.45 -2.34
CA ALA A 108 0.18 -3.31 -0.93
C ALA A 108 -0.82 -2.41 -0.22
N SER A 109 -1.40 -2.89 0.87
CA SER A 109 -2.36 -2.14 1.68
C SER A 109 -1.99 -2.17 3.15
N ILE A 110 -2.27 -1.07 3.85
CA ILE A 110 -2.00 -0.93 5.27
C ILE A 110 -3.34 -0.69 5.99
N CYS A 111 -3.49 -1.24 7.18
CA CYS A 111 -4.60 -0.92 8.10
C CYS A 111 -5.99 -1.21 7.46
N SER A 112 -6.88 -0.23 7.50
CA SER A 112 -8.24 -0.28 6.96
C SER A 112 -8.29 -0.42 5.43
N ALA A 113 -7.19 -0.18 4.71
CA ALA A 113 -7.12 -0.33 3.25
C ALA A 113 -7.30 -1.76 2.75
N ALA A 114 -7.22 -2.78 3.62
CA ALA A 114 -7.57 -4.14 3.24
C ALA A 114 -9.09 -4.31 2.99
N LEU A 115 -9.94 -3.45 3.56
CA LEU A 115 -11.40 -3.53 3.40
C LEU A 115 -11.84 -3.29 1.94
N PRO A 116 -11.40 -2.22 1.23
CA PRO A 116 -11.69 -2.07 -0.19
C PRO A 116 -11.14 -3.23 -1.05
N LEU A 117 -10.00 -3.84 -0.68
CA LEU A 117 -9.53 -5.06 -1.35
C LEU A 117 -10.52 -6.22 -1.14
N GLY A 118 -11.01 -6.41 0.09
CA GLY A 118 -12.05 -7.41 0.39
C GLY A 118 -13.32 -7.15 -0.41
N LYS A 119 -13.84 -5.92 -0.36
CA LYS A 119 -15.06 -5.50 -1.08
C LYS A 119 -14.93 -5.64 -2.60
N SER A 120 -13.76 -5.40 -3.16
CA SER A 120 -13.50 -5.62 -4.58
C SER A 120 -13.51 -7.11 -4.98
N GLY A 121 -13.41 -8.02 -4.02
CA GLY A 121 -13.39 -9.46 -4.23
C GLY A 121 -11.99 -10.04 -4.51
N VAL A 122 -10.94 -9.23 -4.62
CA VAL A 122 -9.58 -9.72 -4.92
C VAL A 122 -8.96 -10.54 -3.78
N LEU A 123 -9.49 -10.41 -2.55
CA LEU A 123 -9.07 -11.18 -1.37
C LEU A 123 -9.92 -12.43 -1.10
N LYS A 124 -10.94 -12.71 -1.90
CA LYS A 124 -11.80 -13.89 -1.68
C LYS A 124 -10.97 -15.17 -1.66
N ASN A 125 -11.12 -15.96 -0.58
CA ASN A 125 -10.38 -17.20 -0.29
C ASN A 125 -8.85 -17.02 -0.12
N ARG A 126 -8.34 -15.79 -0.03
CA ARG A 126 -6.93 -15.51 0.25
C ARG A 126 -6.70 -15.22 1.73
N LYS A 127 -5.47 -15.43 2.19
CA LYS A 127 -5.04 -14.97 3.51
C LYS A 127 -4.78 -13.48 3.47
N ALA A 128 -5.30 -12.76 4.47
CA ALA A 128 -5.07 -11.33 4.63
C ALA A 128 -5.21 -10.92 6.09
N THR A 129 -4.77 -9.71 6.38
CA THR A 129 -4.97 -9.05 7.66
C THR A 129 -5.42 -7.61 7.46
N THR A 130 -5.88 -6.96 8.52
CA THR A 130 -6.29 -5.57 8.56
C THR A 130 -6.12 -5.02 9.97
N TYR A 131 -6.49 -3.76 10.20
CA TYR A 131 -6.47 -3.14 11.52
C TYR A 131 -7.09 -4.05 12.58
N HIS A 132 -6.31 -4.37 13.62
CA HIS A 132 -6.62 -5.43 14.58
C HIS A 132 -7.12 -4.92 15.94
N LEU A 133 -6.93 -3.63 16.23
CA LEU A 133 -7.41 -3.01 17.46
C LEU A 133 -8.94 -2.85 17.45
N LYS A 134 -9.51 -2.23 18.47
CA LYS A 134 -10.96 -2.11 18.65
C LYS A 134 -11.67 -3.48 18.65
N ASN A 135 -11.13 -4.42 19.44
CA ASN A 135 -11.67 -5.78 19.61
C ASN A 135 -11.83 -6.58 18.29
N GLY A 136 -10.95 -6.33 17.32
CA GLY A 136 -10.94 -7.05 16.04
C GLY A 136 -12.12 -6.70 15.12
N TYR A 137 -12.84 -5.62 15.37
CA TYR A 137 -14.02 -5.24 14.58
C TYR A 137 -13.77 -5.24 13.06
N TRP A 138 -12.63 -4.66 12.63
CA TRP A 138 -12.29 -4.58 11.21
C TRP A 138 -11.86 -5.93 10.63
N GLN A 139 -11.30 -6.81 11.45
CA GLN A 139 -10.98 -8.19 11.06
C GLN A 139 -12.26 -8.98 10.79
N GLU A 140 -13.29 -8.84 11.62
CA GLU A 140 -14.59 -9.47 11.37
C GLU A 140 -15.24 -8.90 10.10
N LYS A 141 -15.19 -7.58 9.89
CA LYS A 141 -15.67 -6.96 8.64
C LYS A 141 -14.95 -7.49 7.41
N LEU A 142 -13.64 -7.74 7.50
CA LEU A 142 -12.90 -8.30 6.38
C LEU A 142 -13.32 -9.75 6.07
N LYS A 143 -13.65 -10.55 7.11
CA LYS A 143 -14.17 -11.91 6.94
C LYS A 143 -15.50 -11.94 6.18
N GLU A 144 -16.37 -10.94 6.34
CA GLU A 144 -17.65 -10.85 5.63
C GLU A 144 -17.49 -10.85 4.10
N PHE A 145 -16.31 -10.46 3.59
CA PHE A 145 -15.96 -10.52 2.16
C PHE A 145 -15.40 -11.88 1.71
N GLY A 146 -15.45 -12.91 2.57
CA GLY A 146 -14.93 -14.25 2.27
C GLY A 146 -13.40 -14.36 2.31
N VAL A 147 -12.77 -13.52 3.12
CA VAL A 147 -11.31 -13.49 3.30
C VAL A 147 -10.90 -14.43 4.44
N ASN A 148 -9.83 -15.18 4.25
CA ASN A 148 -9.19 -15.97 5.31
C ASN A 148 -8.34 -15.04 6.19
N VAL A 149 -8.98 -14.35 7.12
CA VAL A 149 -8.31 -13.39 7.99
C VAL A 149 -7.39 -14.10 8.98
N VAL A 150 -6.14 -13.69 9.02
CA VAL A 150 -5.12 -14.20 9.95
C VAL A 150 -4.63 -13.06 10.85
N ASN A 151 -4.30 -13.40 12.10
CA ASN A 151 -3.84 -12.43 13.10
C ASN A 151 -2.31 -12.29 13.05
N GLU A 152 -1.81 -11.78 11.92
CA GLU A 152 -0.39 -11.55 11.67
C GLU A 152 -0.15 -10.09 11.31
N PRO A 153 0.95 -9.48 11.77
CA PRO A 153 1.24 -8.07 11.49
C PRO A 153 1.28 -7.72 10.00
N ILE A 154 1.82 -8.63 9.20
CA ILE A 154 1.91 -8.50 7.74
C ILE A 154 1.62 -9.86 7.11
N VAL A 155 0.78 -9.86 6.10
CA VAL A 155 0.44 -11.04 5.30
C VAL A 155 0.78 -10.78 3.84
N VAL A 156 1.53 -11.70 3.24
CA VAL A 156 1.81 -11.72 1.80
C VAL A 156 1.15 -12.96 1.22
N ASP A 157 0.16 -12.78 0.36
CA ASP A 157 -0.50 -13.85 -0.35
C ASP A 157 -0.47 -13.56 -1.86
N GLY A 158 0.36 -14.30 -2.58
CA GLY A 158 0.59 -14.11 -4.00
C GLY A 158 1.14 -12.72 -4.33
N ASN A 159 0.33 -11.89 -4.97
CA ASN A 159 0.67 -10.52 -5.34
C ASN A 159 0.10 -9.46 -4.37
N ILE A 160 -0.54 -9.86 -3.29
CA ILE A 160 -1.17 -8.93 -2.35
C ILE A 160 -0.44 -8.94 -1.01
N ILE A 161 -0.16 -7.74 -0.49
CA ILE A 161 0.44 -7.48 0.80
C ILE A 161 -0.59 -6.72 1.64
N THR A 162 -0.90 -7.20 2.83
CA THR A 162 -1.80 -6.53 3.78
C THR A 162 -1.15 -6.43 5.16
N SER A 163 -1.51 -5.44 5.96
CA SER A 163 -0.95 -5.28 7.31
C SER A 163 -1.91 -4.61 8.29
N TYR A 164 -1.52 -4.59 9.57
CA TYR A 164 -2.35 -4.12 10.67
C TYR A 164 -2.61 -2.60 10.70
N CYS A 165 -1.55 -1.78 10.77
CA CYS A 165 -1.66 -0.39 11.17
C CYS A 165 -0.34 0.38 10.90
N PRO A 166 -0.23 1.66 11.24
CA PRO A 166 0.95 2.48 10.98
C PRO A 166 2.28 1.87 11.48
N GLU A 167 2.29 1.14 12.59
CA GLU A 167 3.51 0.50 13.11
C GLU A 167 4.15 -0.51 12.13
N THR A 168 3.35 -1.08 11.22
CA THR A 168 3.82 -2.03 10.21
C THR A 168 4.14 -1.39 8.86
N ALA A 169 3.86 -0.10 8.71
CA ALA A 169 3.87 0.61 7.43
C ALA A 169 5.24 0.54 6.73
N SER A 170 6.33 0.78 7.45
CA SER A 170 7.69 0.69 6.88
C SER A 170 8.00 -0.72 6.36
N ASN A 171 7.59 -1.76 7.07
CA ASN A 171 7.80 -3.14 6.64
C ASN A 171 6.98 -3.47 5.39
N VAL A 172 5.76 -2.94 5.25
CA VAL A 172 4.95 -3.08 4.02
C VAL A 172 5.63 -2.41 2.83
N ALA A 173 6.14 -1.18 3.01
CA ALA A 173 6.87 -0.48 1.96
C ALA A 173 8.13 -1.26 1.53
N PHE A 174 8.84 -1.91 2.47
CA PHE A 174 9.95 -2.80 2.15
C PHE A 174 9.52 -4.07 1.41
N GLU A 175 8.43 -4.70 1.80
CA GLU A 175 7.91 -5.86 1.09
C GLU A 175 7.45 -5.46 -0.33
N LEU A 176 6.84 -4.30 -0.49
CA LEU A 176 6.48 -3.74 -1.79
C LEU A 176 7.73 -3.53 -2.66
N LEU A 177 8.75 -2.86 -2.15
CA LEU A 177 10.03 -2.64 -2.85
C LEU A 177 10.66 -3.96 -3.28
N LYS A 178 10.76 -4.93 -2.37
CA LYS A 178 11.29 -6.26 -2.63
C LYS A 178 10.52 -6.94 -3.76
N ASN A 179 9.20 -6.99 -3.71
CA ASN A 179 8.38 -7.68 -4.69
C ASN A 179 8.35 -6.96 -6.05
N THR A 180 8.48 -5.64 -6.09
CA THR A 180 8.54 -4.85 -7.32
C THR A 180 9.88 -5.05 -8.04
N ASP A 181 10.98 -5.16 -7.31
CA ASP A 181 12.32 -5.33 -7.87
C ASP A 181 12.70 -6.80 -8.17
N PHE A 182 12.27 -7.74 -7.33
CA PHE A 182 12.77 -9.13 -7.33
C PHE A 182 12.04 -10.09 -8.27
N ARG A 183 10.83 -9.82 -8.73
CA ARG A 183 10.13 -10.77 -9.64
C ARG A 183 10.86 -11.01 -10.97
N ARG A 184 11.98 -10.33 -11.25
CA ARG A 184 12.77 -10.49 -12.47
C ARG A 184 14.28 -10.69 -12.31
N ARG A 185 14.84 -10.92 -11.10
CA ARG A 185 16.31 -11.08 -10.96
C ARG A 185 16.73 -12.15 -9.95
N ASN A 186 17.46 -13.12 -10.45
CA ASN A 186 18.35 -13.97 -9.66
C ASN A 186 19.51 -13.13 -9.06
N GLY A 187 19.51 -12.90 -7.77
CA GLY A 187 20.73 -12.87 -6.96
C GLY A 187 21.44 -11.55 -6.65
N SER A 188 21.31 -10.45 -7.39
CA SER A 188 22.24 -9.31 -7.20
C SER A 188 21.79 -8.18 -6.23
N ASN A 189 20.52 -8.08 -5.87
CA ASN A 189 20.00 -6.96 -5.07
C ASN A 189 19.73 -7.26 -3.58
N LYS A 190 20.03 -8.46 -3.09
CA LYS A 190 19.83 -8.79 -1.66
C LYS A 190 20.63 -7.88 -0.71
N LYS A 191 21.81 -7.44 -1.14
CA LYS A 191 22.71 -6.64 -0.30
C LYS A 191 22.23 -5.20 -0.14
N SER A 192 21.80 -4.54 -1.21
CA SER A 192 21.30 -3.15 -1.18
C SER A 192 19.97 -3.04 -0.41
N TYR A 193 19.04 -3.99 -0.61
CA TYR A 193 17.82 -4.09 0.19
C TYR A 193 18.10 -4.26 1.68
N GLY A 194 19.03 -5.15 2.05
CA GLY A 194 19.43 -5.36 3.45
C GLY A 194 20.03 -4.12 4.10
N ILE A 195 20.79 -3.33 3.36
CA ILE A 195 21.39 -2.08 3.85
C ILE A 195 20.31 -1.01 4.02
N LEU A 196 19.44 -0.81 3.03
CA LEU A 196 18.33 0.15 3.09
C LEU A 196 17.40 -0.17 4.28
N ARG A 197 17.00 -1.44 4.44
CA ARG A 197 16.21 -1.87 5.59
C ARG A 197 16.91 -1.57 6.91
N LYS A 198 18.20 -1.91 7.04
CA LYS A 198 18.99 -1.63 8.27
C LYS A 198 19.09 -0.14 8.57
N MET A 199 19.29 0.72 7.56
CA MET A 199 19.34 2.17 7.76
C MET A 199 18.00 2.71 8.25
N LEU A 200 16.91 2.39 7.57
CA LEU A 200 15.59 2.91 7.93
C LEU A 200 15.10 2.32 9.26
N THR A 201 15.41 1.05 9.55
CA THR A 201 15.16 0.46 10.88
C THR A 201 15.95 1.19 11.97
N LYS A 202 17.23 1.53 11.73
CA LYS A 202 18.03 2.32 12.69
C LYS A 202 17.51 3.75 12.88
N LEU A 203 16.98 4.38 11.84
CA LEU A 203 16.34 5.70 11.95
C LEU A 203 15.04 5.66 12.77
N LEU A 204 14.32 4.51 12.71
CA LEU A 204 13.10 4.28 13.49
C LEU A 204 13.36 3.71 14.90
N GLU A 205 14.53 3.08 15.13
CA GLU A 205 14.98 2.54 16.42
C GLU A 205 15.63 3.61 17.34
N VAL A 206 15.41 4.90 17.10
CA VAL A 206 15.84 5.94 18.04
C VAL A 206 15.15 5.65 19.39
N LYS A 207 15.91 5.10 20.33
CA LYS A 207 15.46 4.91 21.71
C LYS A 207 15.13 6.29 22.28
N LEU A 208 13.85 6.50 22.58
CA LEU A 208 13.41 7.55 23.48
C LEU A 208 13.94 7.32 24.88
#